data_d3824b54bc582850eb4e9a522ab5be0b
#
_entry.id   d3824b54bc582850eb4e9a522ab5be0b
#
_cell.length_a   1.000
_cell.length_b   1.000
_cell.length_c   1.000
_cell.angle_alpha   90.00
_cell.angle_beta   90.00
_cell.angle_gamma   90.00
#
_symmetry.space_group_name_H-M   'P 1'
#
loop_
_entity.id
_entity.type
_entity.pdbx_description
1 polymer ?
#
loop_
_entity_poly.entity_id
_entity_poly.type
_entity_poly.pdbx_seq_one_letter_code
_entity_poly.pdbx_strand_id
1 'polypeptide(L)'
;MKFGFLSVFALASAALAADVQIVDQVIARVNGDIISQDELGRTQREAMAEMKAQGISPEQIQREFEEHAKNNLRDRIDQLLLVQKAKDLNISVDPEVTRYMTDLQRQSGITDQDKFHEFVRQQSGMSYEDFLAEAKNNFVTRQVINEEVGRKINITPKEIQDYYDAHKKDFIREEKVYLSEILISTEGKDPAGVAAAEKKAKQISSDAAKGQRFSELARDNSDANTAKAGGVLGSYKKGDLAKQFEEAVWNLPKGGVTQPLRIPTGFEILKVDDHTKAGLEPVQEAKQEIENQLYGPKLQPEVRTFLTQLRKSAFLQIKPGYVDTGAAAGQNTTWQDPAVLKPETVTKAEVEQKTRHKRLLWVVPIPGTKETVTGNSSSR
;
A
#
# COMPACT_ATOMS: atom_id res chain seq x y z
N MET A 1 -6.59 95.46 -18.49
CA MET A 1 -5.70 94.39 -18.92
C MET A 1 -5.87 93.24 -17.91
N LYS A 2 -6.59 92.17 -18.27
CA LYS A 2 -6.80 90.97 -17.44
C LYS A 2 -6.26 89.78 -18.23
N PHE A 3 -5.17 89.21 -17.75
CA PHE A 3 -4.60 87.98 -18.28
C PHE A 3 -5.29 86.76 -17.63
N GLY A 4 -5.98 85.93 -18.41
CA GLY A 4 -6.54 84.70 -18.02
C GLY A 4 -5.50 83.55 -18.14
N PHE A 5 -5.25 82.82 -17.04
CA PHE A 5 -4.42 81.62 -16.99
C PHE A 5 -5.27 80.39 -17.33
N LEU A 6 -4.98 79.78 -18.45
CA LEU A 6 -5.60 78.53 -18.85
C LEU A 6 -4.76 77.40 -18.28
N SER A 7 -5.26 76.73 -17.20
CA SER A 7 -4.62 75.51 -16.62
C SER A 7 -5.09 74.25 -17.38
N VAL A 8 -4.17 73.65 -18.12
CA VAL A 8 -4.39 72.36 -18.75
C VAL A 8 -4.14 71.21 -17.67
N PHE A 9 -5.22 70.55 -17.29
CA PHE A 9 -5.16 69.39 -16.45
C PHE A 9 -4.83 68.18 -17.33
N ALA A 10 -3.59 67.65 -17.25
CA ALA A 10 -3.21 66.41 -17.88
C ALA A 10 -3.65 65.27 -16.93
N LEU A 11 -4.69 64.53 -17.27
CA LEU A 11 -5.05 63.26 -16.64
C LEU A 11 -4.01 62.22 -17.03
N ALA A 12 -3.10 61.91 -16.12
CA ALA A 12 -2.25 60.73 -16.21
C ALA A 12 -3.09 59.49 -15.85
N SER A 13 -3.48 58.72 -16.86
CA SER A 13 -4.09 57.39 -16.66
C SER A 13 -3.01 56.42 -16.15
N ALA A 14 -2.94 56.20 -14.84
CA ALA A 14 -2.16 55.10 -14.26
C ALA A 14 -2.83 53.80 -14.67
N ALA A 15 -2.25 53.08 -15.62
CA ALA A 15 -2.58 51.70 -15.90
C ALA A 15 -2.17 50.87 -14.67
N LEU A 16 -3.13 50.48 -13.85
CA LEU A 16 -2.95 49.42 -12.84
C LEU A 16 -2.67 48.14 -13.60
N ALA A 17 -1.39 47.80 -13.75
CA ALA A 17 -1.00 46.44 -14.10
C ALA A 17 -1.48 45.55 -12.96
N ALA A 18 -2.54 44.77 -13.18
CA ALA A 18 -2.94 43.73 -12.27
C ALA A 18 -1.76 42.75 -12.17
N ASP A 19 -1.17 42.68 -10.98
CA ASP A 19 -0.13 41.71 -10.69
C ASP A 19 -0.79 40.31 -10.68
N VAL A 20 -0.63 39.60 -11.79
CA VAL A 20 -1.16 38.24 -11.92
C VAL A 20 -0.31 37.33 -11.06
N GLN A 21 -0.72 37.11 -9.81
CA GLN A 21 -0.12 36.12 -8.96
C GLN A 21 -0.44 34.72 -9.54
N ILE A 22 0.59 34.06 -10.06
CA ILE A 22 0.49 32.67 -10.46
C ILE A 22 0.38 31.85 -9.16
N VAL A 23 -0.82 31.36 -8.86
CA VAL A 23 -1.10 30.63 -7.61
C VAL A 23 -0.52 29.22 -7.67
N ASP A 24 -0.51 28.59 -8.84
CA ASP A 24 0.12 27.27 -9.06
C ASP A 24 0.54 27.11 -10.53
N GLN A 25 1.55 26.28 -10.79
CA GLN A 25 2.11 26.10 -12.10
C GLN A 25 2.01 24.65 -12.55
N VAL A 26 1.36 24.38 -13.67
CA VAL A 26 1.38 23.06 -14.30
C VAL A 26 2.78 22.75 -14.80
N ILE A 27 3.36 21.64 -14.36
CA ILE A 27 4.71 21.18 -14.71
C ILE A 27 4.72 19.96 -15.63
N ALA A 28 3.67 19.14 -15.58
CA ALA A 28 3.52 18.01 -16.50
C ALA A 28 2.04 17.78 -16.84
N ARG A 29 1.82 17.16 -18.01
CA ARG A 29 0.53 16.65 -18.46
C ARG A 29 0.68 15.15 -18.73
N VAL A 30 -0.27 14.37 -18.23
CA VAL A 30 -0.29 12.91 -18.34
C VAL A 30 -1.66 12.53 -18.90
N ASN A 31 -1.78 12.32 -20.20
CA ASN A 31 -3.06 12.17 -20.89
C ASN A 31 -4.00 13.36 -20.60
N GLY A 32 -5.11 13.15 -19.89
CA GLY A 32 -6.05 14.20 -19.49
C GLY A 32 -5.77 14.86 -18.14
N ASP A 33 -4.81 14.33 -17.36
CA ASP A 33 -4.48 14.80 -16.01
C ASP A 33 -3.27 15.75 -16.04
N ILE A 34 -3.16 16.58 -15.00
CA ILE A 34 -2.04 17.52 -14.83
C ILE A 34 -1.31 17.25 -13.52
N ILE A 35 -0.02 17.58 -13.49
CA ILE A 35 0.79 17.62 -12.27
C ILE A 35 1.21 19.06 -12.07
N SER A 36 0.94 19.60 -10.89
CA SER A 36 1.29 20.98 -10.55
C SER A 36 2.56 21.05 -9.69
N GLN A 37 3.12 22.25 -9.61
CA GLN A 37 4.30 22.51 -8.78
C GLN A 37 3.96 22.38 -7.29
N ASP A 38 2.79 22.86 -6.88
CA ASP A 38 2.37 22.78 -5.47
C ASP A 38 2.12 21.33 -5.05
N GLU A 39 1.55 20.51 -5.93
CA GLU A 39 1.34 19.09 -5.70
C GLU A 39 2.66 18.36 -5.43
N LEU A 40 3.69 18.54 -6.27
CA LEU A 40 5.01 17.94 -6.03
C LEU A 40 5.67 18.48 -4.76
N GLY A 41 5.55 19.78 -4.50
CA GLY A 41 6.10 20.41 -3.29
C GLY A 41 5.43 19.90 -2.01
N ARG A 42 4.14 19.60 -2.05
CA ARG A 42 3.39 19.01 -0.93
C ARG A 42 3.90 17.62 -0.61
N THR A 43 3.97 16.73 -1.57
CA THR A 43 4.51 15.37 -1.39
C THR A 43 5.92 15.38 -0.78
N GLN A 44 6.75 16.33 -1.20
CA GLN A 44 8.09 16.50 -0.65
C GLN A 44 8.06 16.94 0.83
N ARG A 45 7.22 17.91 1.17
CA ARG A 45 7.08 18.38 2.56
C ARG A 45 6.57 17.29 3.48
N GLU A 46 5.62 16.48 3.01
CA GLU A 46 5.07 15.34 3.75
C GLU A 46 6.14 14.28 4.03
N ALA A 47 6.91 13.88 3.01
CA ALA A 47 8.02 12.93 3.17
C ALA A 47 9.09 13.44 4.17
N MET A 48 9.43 14.73 4.11
CA MET A 48 10.37 15.34 5.07
C MET A 48 9.81 15.35 6.50
N ALA A 49 8.52 15.63 6.66
CA ALA A 49 7.88 15.65 7.97
C ALA A 49 7.84 14.25 8.59
N GLU A 50 7.57 13.22 7.78
CA GLU A 50 7.58 11.83 8.20
C GLU A 50 8.99 11.38 8.65
N MET A 51 10.02 11.63 7.84
CA MET A 51 11.41 11.33 8.20
C MET A 51 11.84 12.01 9.49
N LYS A 52 11.43 13.27 9.68
CA LYS A 52 11.68 14.02 10.92
C LYS A 52 10.96 13.39 12.12
N ALA A 53 9.71 12.94 11.94
CA ALA A 53 8.97 12.25 12.99
C ALA A 53 9.60 10.91 13.39
N GLN A 54 10.25 10.22 12.43
CA GLN A 54 11.02 8.99 12.68
C GLN A 54 12.38 9.25 13.34
N GLY A 55 12.73 10.49 13.63
CA GLY A 55 13.98 10.86 14.30
C GLY A 55 15.22 10.81 13.40
N ILE A 56 15.04 10.83 12.07
CA ILE A 56 16.14 10.87 11.10
C ILE A 56 16.85 12.22 11.20
N SER A 57 18.19 12.20 11.13
CA SER A 57 18.98 13.43 11.25
C SER A 57 18.74 14.39 10.09
N PRO A 58 18.86 15.73 10.30
CA PRO A 58 18.67 16.71 9.23
C PRO A 58 19.55 16.47 8.00
N GLU A 59 20.80 16.01 8.21
CA GLU A 59 21.75 15.74 7.12
C GLU A 59 21.36 14.48 6.33
N GLN A 60 20.76 13.48 6.98
CA GLN A 60 20.22 12.31 6.31
C GLN A 60 18.95 12.66 5.55
N ILE A 61 18.05 13.43 6.17
CA ILE A 61 16.84 13.94 5.51
C ILE A 61 17.21 14.69 4.23
N GLN A 62 18.21 15.58 4.28
CA GLN A 62 18.61 16.34 3.10
C GLN A 62 19.14 15.45 1.98
N ARG A 63 19.95 14.44 2.28
CA ARG A 63 20.47 13.49 1.27
C ARG A 63 19.36 12.66 0.63
N GLU A 64 18.50 12.08 1.46
CA GLU A 64 17.35 11.29 0.98
C GLU A 64 16.37 12.17 0.18
N PHE A 65 16.16 13.40 0.64
CA PHE A 65 15.34 14.37 -0.09
C PHE A 65 15.89 14.64 -1.50
N GLU A 66 17.18 14.86 -1.67
CA GLU A 66 17.79 15.10 -2.98
C GLU A 66 17.67 13.90 -3.91
N GLU A 67 17.77 12.68 -3.38
CA GLU A 67 17.55 11.45 -4.15
C GLU A 67 16.08 11.25 -4.53
N HIS A 68 15.17 11.43 -3.57
CA HIS A 68 13.74 11.31 -3.80
C HIS A 68 13.19 12.41 -4.71
N ALA A 69 13.67 13.65 -4.56
CA ALA A 69 13.26 14.77 -5.39
C ALA A 69 13.49 14.52 -6.89
N LYS A 70 14.58 13.83 -7.25
CA LYS A 70 14.87 13.45 -8.65
C LYS A 70 13.82 12.51 -9.24
N ASN A 71 13.21 11.68 -8.40
CA ASN A 71 12.27 10.64 -8.81
C ASN A 71 10.79 11.05 -8.63
N ASN A 72 10.53 12.14 -7.91
CA ASN A 72 9.19 12.53 -7.50
C ASN A 72 8.24 12.74 -8.69
N LEU A 73 8.71 13.42 -9.75
CA LEU A 73 7.93 13.60 -10.97
C LEU A 73 7.66 12.26 -11.67
N ARG A 74 8.67 11.39 -11.74
CA ARG A 74 8.51 10.03 -12.26
C ARG A 74 7.43 9.27 -11.51
N ASP A 75 7.51 9.25 -10.18
CA ASP A 75 6.63 8.45 -9.34
C ASP A 75 5.19 8.97 -9.43
N ARG A 76 5.01 10.29 -9.54
CA ARG A 76 3.70 10.88 -9.74
C ARG A 76 3.12 10.58 -11.13
N ILE A 77 3.92 10.61 -12.18
CA ILE A 77 3.50 10.19 -13.52
C ILE A 77 3.09 8.72 -13.50
N ASP A 78 3.89 7.84 -12.89
CA ASP A 78 3.59 6.41 -12.78
C ASP A 78 2.29 6.16 -12.02
N GLN A 79 2.06 6.86 -10.91
CA GLN A 79 0.83 6.77 -10.14
C GLN A 79 -0.40 7.16 -11.00
N LEU A 80 -0.33 8.29 -11.71
CA LEU A 80 -1.43 8.72 -12.59
C LEU A 80 -1.73 7.70 -13.69
N LEU A 81 -0.69 7.15 -14.33
CA LEU A 81 -0.86 6.12 -15.36
C LEU A 81 -1.49 4.84 -14.80
N LEU A 82 -1.11 4.43 -13.60
CA LEU A 82 -1.72 3.29 -12.93
C LEU A 82 -3.18 3.55 -12.55
N VAL A 83 -3.50 4.75 -12.04
CA VAL A 83 -4.89 5.15 -11.73
C VAL A 83 -5.76 5.16 -13.00
N GLN A 84 -5.23 5.67 -14.12
CA GLN A 84 -5.91 5.65 -15.41
C GLN A 84 -6.11 4.21 -15.88
N LYS A 85 -5.09 3.36 -15.79
CA LYS A 85 -5.19 1.93 -16.14
C LYS A 85 -6.22 1.20 -15.30
N ALA A 86 -6.36 1.55 -14.01
CA ALA A 86 -7.40 0.98 -13.16
C ALA A 86 -8.82 1.30 -13.66
N LYS A 87 -9.03 2.52 -14.18
CA LYS A 87 -10.32 2.91 -14.78
C LYS A 87 -10.63 2.04 -16.01
N ASP A 88 -9.61 1.82 -16.87
CA ASP A 88 -9.75 0.95 -18.04
C ASP A 88 -10.09 -0.50 -17.67
N LEU A 89 -9.56 -0.98 -16.56
CA LEU A 89 -9.79 -2.33 -16.02
C LEU A 89 -11.05 -2.42 -15.15
N ASN A 90 -11.77 -1.32 -14.93
CA ASN A 90 -12.92 -1.22 -14.01
C ASN A 90 -12.59 -1.72 -12.58
N ILE A 91 -11.37 -1.46 -12.10
CA ILE A 91 -10.96 -1.82 -10.75
C ILE A 91 -11.61 -0.87 -9.75
N SER A 92 -12.35 -1.41 -8.77
CA SER A 92 -12.85 -0.69 -7.60
C SER A 92 -12.17 -1.22 -6.34
N VAL A 93 -11.77 -0.30 -5.46
CA VAL A 93 -11.13 -0.60 -4.16
C VAL A 93 -11.91 0.04 -3.00
N ASP A 94 -13.15 0.45 -3.24
CA ASP A 94 -13.96 1.14 -2.23
C ASP A 94 -14.15 0.30 -0.95
N PRO A 95 -14.36 -1.04 -1.02
CA PRO A 95 -14.45 -1.87 0.18
C PRO A 95 -13.15 -1.91 1.00
N GLU A 96 -12.00 -1.98 0.34
CA GLU A 96 -10.69 -2.02 0.97
C GLU A 96 -10.37 -0.69 1.66
N VAL A 97 -10.66 0.41 0.99
CA VAL A 97 -10.50 1.77 1.55
C VAL A 97 -11.42 1.98 2.75
N THR A 98 -12.69 1.57 2.65
CA THR A 98 -13.64 1.67 3.76
C THR A 98 -13.15 0.87 4.97
N ARG A 99 -12.65 -0.35 4.75
CA ARG A 99 -12.09 -1.18 5.82
C ARG A 99 -10.88 -0.51 6.45
N TYR A 100 -9.95 -0.02 5.63
CA TYR A 100 -8.76 0.69 6.10
C TYR A 100 -9.11 1.89 6.98
N MET A 101 -10.05 2.74 6.54
CA MET A 101 -10.48 3.91 7.32
C MET A 101 -11.17 3.52 8.63
N THR A 102 -12.00 2.45 8.60
CA THR A 102 -12.65 1.92 9.79
C THR A 102 -11.63 1.37 10.80
N ASP A 103 -10.63 0.64 10.31
CA ASP A 103 -9.57 0.10 11.16
C ASP A 103 -8.70 1.22 11.76
N LEU A 104 -8.38 2.24 10.97
CA LEU A 104 -7.64 3.42 11.43
C LEU A 104 -8.44 4.17 12.53
N GLN A 105 -9.73 4.38 12.34
CA GLN A 105 -10.60 4.99 13.34
C GLN A 105 -10.66 4.15 14.63
N ARG A 106 -10.80 2.84 14.51
CA ARG A 106 -10.79 1.94 15.66
C ARG A 106 -9.46 1.96 16.43
N GLN A 107 -8.34 1.99 15.73
CA GLN A 107 -7.00 2.05 16.33
C GLN A 107 -6.74 3.39 17.04
N SER A 108 -7.28 4.49 16.50
CA SER A 108 -7.19 5.81 17.14
C SER A 108 -8.02 5.92 18.44
N GLY A 109 -8.98 5.03 18.64
CA GLY A 109 -9.94 5.09 19.77
C GLY A 109 -10.95 6.24 19.68
N ILE A 110 -11.00 6.97 18.54
CA ILE A 110 -11.87 8.13 18.34
C ILE A 110 -13.16 7.68 17.65
N THR A 111 -14.28 7.75 18.39
CA THR A 111 -15.60 7.35 17.86
C THR A 111 -16.33 8.49 17.17
N ASP A 112 -16.03 9.74 17.54
CA ASP A 112 -16.62 10.95 16.97
C ASP A 112 -16.00 11.24 15.60
N GLN A 113 -16.85 11.47 14.58
CA GLN A 113 -16.44 11.62 13.21
C GLN A 113 -15.61 12.90 12.97
N ASP A 114 -16.06 14.03 13.54
CA ASP A 114 -15.39 15.31 13.33
C ASP A 114 -14.01 15.33 14.00
N LYS A 115 -13.90 14.72 15.18
CA LYS A 115 -12.61 14.55 15.87
C LYS A 115 -11.70 13.59 15.11
N PHE A 116 -12.25 12.57 14.47
CA PHE A 116 -11.46 11.67 13.64
C PHE A 116 -10.93 12.36 12.39
N HIS A 117 -11.72 13.21 11.71
CA HIS A 117 -11.26 14.02 10.58
C HIS A 117 -10.15 14.98 11.01
N GLU A 118 -10.30 15.61 12.18
CA GLU A 118 -9.25 16.49 12.72
C GLU A 118 -7.98 15.70 13.09
N PHE A 119 -8.12 14.51 13.68
CA PHE A 119 -6.99 13.60 13.94
C PHE A 119 -6.25 13.24 12.65
N VAL A 120 -6.96 12.84 11.57
CA VAL A 120 -6.36 12.56 10.27
C VAL A 120 -5.61 13.79 9.76
N ARG A 121 -6.21 14.98 9.86
CA ARG A 121 -5.58 16.23 9.42
C ARG A 121 -4.29 16.54 10.21
N GLN A 122 -4.31 16.31 11.53
CA GLN A 122 -3.13 16.55 12.38
C GLN A 122 -2.00 15.54 12.12
N GLN A 123 -2.34 14.28 11.83
CA GLN A 123 -1.35 13.23 11.61
C GLN A 123 -0.77 13.26 10.19
N SER A 124 -1.60 13.51 9.17
CA SER A 124 -1.19 13.46 7.76
C SER A 124 -0.87 14.83 7.16
N GLY A 125 -1.30 15.93 7.78
CA GLY A 125 -1.21 17.27 7.19
C GLY A 125 -2.21 17.55 6.07
N MET A 126 -3.05 16.57 5.70
CA MET A 126 -4.05 16.65 4.62
C MET A 126 -5.47 16.80 5.15
N SER A 127 -6.38 17.30 4.30
CA SER A 127 -7.82 17.16 4.61
C SER A 127 -8.21 15.68 4.64
N TYR A 128 -9.32 15.35 5.32
CA TYR A 128 -9.81 13.97 5.34
C TYR A 128 -10.12 13.44 3.93
N GLU A 129 -10.69 14.29 3.08
CA GLU A 129 -11.04 13.99 1.69
C GLU A 129 -9.79 13.71 0.85
N ASP A 130 -8.73 14.53 1.00
CA ASP A 130 -7.45 14.33 0.30
C ASP A 130 -6.77 13.04 0.77
N PHE A 131 -6.77 12.78 2.08
CA PHE A 131 -6.24 11.56 2.65
C PHE A 131 -6.98 10.31 2.13
N LEU A 132 -8.30 10.38 2.06
CA LEU A 132 -9.13 9.31 1.50
C LEU A 132 -8.83 9.07 0.01
N ALA A 133 -8.69 10.15 -0.76
CA ALA A 133 -8.35 10.07 -2.18
C ALA A 133 -6.96 9.46 -2.40
N GLU A 134 -5.97 9.86 -1.58
CA GLU A 134 -4.62 9.30 -1.63
C GLU A 134 -4.60 7.82 -1.23
N ALA A 135 -5.31 7.45 -0.16
CA ALA A 135 -5.48 6.05 0.23
C ALA A 135 -6.10 5.23 -0.92
N LYS A 136 -7.14 5.77 -1.59
CA LYS A 136 -7.77 5.13 -2.75
C LYS A 136 -6.77 4.95 -3.90
N ASN A 137 -5.99 5.97 -4.23
CA ASN A 137 -4.96 5.89 -5.26
C ASN A 137 -3.92 4.80 -4.93
N ASN A 138 -3.48 4.72 -3.67
CA ASN A 138 -2.52 3.73 -3.22
C ASN A 138 -3.07 2.29 -3.30
N PHE A 139 -4.33 2.06 -2.95
CA PHE A 139 -4.97 0.75 -3.12
C PHE A 139 -5.13 0.38 -4.59
N VAL A 140 -5.62 1.32 -5.41
CA VAL A 140 -5.82 1.13 -6.84
C VAL A 140 -4.52 0.81 -7.56
N THR A 141 -3.45 1.56 -7.33
CA THR A 141 -2.15 1.32 -7.98
C THR A 141 -1.59 -0.04 -7.61
N ARG A 142 -1.70 -0.43 -6.33
CA ARG A 142 -1.29 -1.76 -5.87
C ARG A 142 -2.10 -2.87 -6.54
N GLN A 143 -3.41 -2.68 -6.67
CA GLN A 143 -4.28 -3.67 -7.30
C GLN A 143 -3.97 -3.82 -8.79
N VAL A 144 -3.72 -2.72 -9.52
CA VAL A 144 -3.31 -2.77 -10.94
C VAL A 144 -1.99 -3.53 -11.10
N ILE A 145 -0.99 -3.23 -10.26
CA ILE A 145 0.29 -3.93 -10.30
C ILE A 145 0.09 -5.43 -10.02
N ASN A 146 -0.74 -5.77 -9.03
CA ASN A 146 -1.03 -7.17 -8.72
C ASN A 146 -1.71 -7.89 -9.90
N GLU A 147 -2.74 -7.28 -10.52
CA GLU A 147 -3.48 -7.88 -11.64
C GLU A 147 -2.62 -8.02 -12.91
N GLU A 148 -1.91 -6.96 -13.28
CA GLU A 148 -1.19 -6.91 -14.55
C GLU A 148 0.20 -7.54 -14.51
N VAL A 149 0.82 -7.56 -13.34
CA VAL A 149 2.20 -8.03 -13.16
C VAL A 149 2.28 -9.14 -12.11
N GLY A 150 1.81 -8.89 -10.90
CA GLY A 150 2.02 -9.78 -9.76
C GLY A 150 1.54 -11.20 -9.98
N ARG A 151 0.35 -11.36 -10.55
CA ARG A 151 -0.23 -12.68 -10.86
C ARG A 151 0.53 -13.47 -11.95
N LYS A 152 1.36 -12.79 -12.72
CA LYS A 152 2.18 -13.41 -13.79
C LYS A 152 3.54 -13.84 -13.27
N ILE A 153 3.94 -13.42 -12.07
CA ILE A 153 5.17 -13.84 -11.44
C ILE A 153 5.09 -15.33 -11.10
N ASN A 154 5.96 -16.10 -11.71
CA ASN A 154 6.07 -17.51 -11.43
C ASN A 154 7.41 -17.80 -10.73
N ILE A 155 7.35 -18.45 -9.58
CA ILE A 155 8.51 -18.96 -8.84
C ILE A 155 8.50 -20.46 -8.98
N THR A 156 9.50 -21.00 -9.67
CA THR A 156 9.57 -22.42 -9.96
C THR A 156 10.12 -23.21 -8.78
N PRO A 157 9.77 -24.50 -8.65
CA PRO A 157 10.37 -25.38 -7.63
C PRO A 157 11.89 -25.43 -7.67
N LYS A 158 12.47 -25.30 -8.88
CA LYS A 158 13.93 -25.26 -9.05
C LYS A 158 14.53 -24.00 -8.40
N GLU A 159 13.91 -22.83 -8.58
CA GLU A 159 14.39 -21.57 -7.97
C GLU A 159 14.30 -21.62 -6.45
N ILE A 160 13.24 -22.21 -5.92
CA ILE A 160 13.08 -22.43 -4.47
C ILE A 160 14.22 -23.33 -3.96
N GLN A 161 14.51 -24.45 -4.66
CA GLN A 161 15.58 -25.34 -4.27
C GLN A 161 16.96 -24.67 -4.40
N ASP A 162 17.22 -23.95 -5.49
CA ASP A 162 18.50 -23.25 -5.71
C ASP A 162 18.74 -22.20 -4.61
N TYR A 163 17.69 -21.42 -4.26
CA TYR A 163 17.77 -20.43 -3.19
C TYR A 163 18.04 -21.09 -1.84
N TYR A 164 17.29 -22.14 -1.52
CA TYR A 164 17.46 -22.89 -0.27
C TYR A 164 18.88 -23.46 -0.16
N ASP A 165 19.41 -24.06 -1.21
CA ASP A 165 20.75 -24.63 -1.23
C ASP A 165 21.85 -23.58 -1.04
N ALA A 166 21.66 -22.39 -1.61
CA ALA A 166 22.59 -21.27 -1.46
C ALA A 166 22.53 -20.62 -0.07
N HIS A 167 21.38 -20.72 0.62
CA HIS A 167 21.10 -20.02 1.89
C HIS A 167 20.86 -20.96 3.06
N LYS A 168 21.34 -22.21 3.02
CA LYS A 168 21.13 -23.21 4.08
C LYS A 168 21.41 -22.71 5.49
N LYS A 169 22.36 -21.78 5.64
CA LYS A 169 22.72 -21.23 6.95
C LYS A 169 21.58 -20.41 7.58
N ASP A 170 20.76 -19.77 6.74
CA ASP A 170 19.66 -18.91 7.16
C ASP A 170 18.45 -19.75 7.63
N PHE A 171 18.42 -21.03 7.21
CA PHE A 171 17.38 -22.02 7.56
C PHE A 171 17.81 -22.97 8.69
N ILE A 172 18.89 -22.67 9.39
CA ILE A 172 19.25 -23.41 10.60
C ILE A 172 18.40 -22.86 11.75
N ARG A 173 17.56 -23.71 12.31
CA ARG A 173 16.70 -23.37 13.44
C ARG A 173 17.14 -24.06 14.73
N GLU A 174 16.89 -23.39 15.83
CA GLU A 174 17.07 -23.96 17.16
C GLU A 174 15.86 -24.80 17.55
N GLU A 175 16.10 -25.78 18.42
CA GLU A 175 15.01 -26.59 18.98
C GLU A 175 14.11 -25.73 19.86
N LYS A 176 12.79 -25.77 19.60
CA LYS A 176 11.77 -25.05 20.36
C LYS A 176 10.52 -25.90 20.56
N VAL A 177 9.93 -25.77 21.73
CA VAL A 177 8.59 -26.29 22.03
C VAL A 177 7.61 -25.12 22.12
N TYR A 178 6.43 -25.30 21.56
CA TYR A 178 5.30 -24.35 21.69
C TYR A 178 4.34 -24.95 22.70
N LEU A 179 3.99 -24.18 23.73
CA LEU A 179 3.26 -24.69 24.89
C LEU A 179 1.96 -23.93 25.13
N SER A 180 0.99 -24.67 25.63
CA SER A 180 -0.19 -24.13 26.31
C SER A 180 -0.25 -24.66 27.74
N GLU A 181 -0.86 -23.88 28.66
CA GLU A 181 -0.96 -24.22 30.09
C GLU A 181 -2.41 -24.26 30.59
N ILE A 182 -2.64 -25.01 31.62
CA ILE A 182 -3.79 -24.94 32.52
C ILE A 182 -3.26 -24.96 33.95
N LEU A 183 -3.52 -23.89 34.70
CA LEU A 183 -3.20 -23.79 36.12
C LEU A 183 -4.44 -24.05 36.97
N ILE A 184 -4.36 -24.95 37.91
CA ILE A 184 -5.36 -25.14 38.97
C ILE A 184 -4.75 -24.63 40.26
N SER A 185 -5.13 -23.46 40.69
CA SER A 185 -4.58 -22.77 41.87
C SER A 185 -4.93 -23.49 43.17
N THR A 186 -3.97 -23.50 44.09
CA THR A 186 -4.16 -23.96 45.46
C THR A 186 -3.96 -22.84 46.49
N GLU A 187 -3.85 -21.62 46.04
CA GLU A 187 -3.67 -20.45 46.92
C GLU A 187 -4.87 -20.29 47.85
N GLY A 188 -4.60 -20.09 49.12
CA GLY A 188 -5.63 -19.93 50.14
C GLY A 188 -6.46 -21.18 50.47
N LYS A 189 -6.14 -22.35 49.91
CA LYS A 189 -6.88 -23.58 50.15
C LYS A 189 -6.32 -24.39 51.33
N ASP A 190 -7.21 -24.98 52.06
CA ASP A 190 -6.88 -25.99 53.10
C ASP A 190 -6.40 -27.33 52.50
N PRO A 191 -5.91 -28.27 53.28
CA PRO A 191 -5.43 -29.56 52.74
C PRO A 191 -6.48 -30.32 51.94
N ALA A 192 -7.76 -30.23 52.30
CA ALA A 192 -8.84 -30.87 51.56
C ALA A 192 -9.07 -30.20 50.20
N GLY A 193 -9.01 -28.87 50.18
CA GLY A 193 -9.08 -28.06 48.94
C GLY A 193 -7.89 -28.31 48.00
N VAL A 194 -6.69 -28.52 48.55
CA VAL A 194 -5.50 -28.90 47.75
C VAL A 194 -5.69 -30.28 47.11
N ALA A 195 -6.20 -31.25 47.87
CA ALA A 195 -6.48 -32.59 47.34
C ALA A 195 -7.58 -32.57 46.25
N ALA A 196 -8.59 -31.71 46.40
CA ALA A 196 -9.62 -31.55 45.40
C ALA A 196 -9.06 -30.86 44.11
N ALA A 197 -8.16 -29.89 44.25
CA ALA A 197 -7.47 -29.25 43.12
C ALA A 197 -6.58 -30.25 42.35
N GLU A 198 -5.86 -31.11 43.06
CA GLU A 198 -5.06 -32.19 42.46
C GLU A 198 -5.93 -33.17 41.66
N LYS A 199 -7.06 -33.62 42.25
CA LYS A 199 -8.01 -34.49 41.55
C LYS A 199 -8.57 -33.81 40.30
N LYS A 200 -8.93 -32.52 40.38
CA LYS A 200 -9.41 -31.73 39.22
C LYS A 200 -8.32 -31.66 38.16
N ALA A 201 -7.09 -31.35 38.51
CA ALA A 201 -5.98 -31.26 37.57
C ALA A 201 -5.72 -32.60 36.87
N LYS A 202 -5.75 -33.74 37.60
CA LYS A 202 -5.63 -35.10 37.02
C LYS A 202 -6.75 -35.39 36.03
N GLN A 203 -7.97 -35.00 36.34
CA GLN A 203 -9.13 -35.19 35.46
C GLN A 203 -8.93 -34.39 34.17
N ILE A 204 -8.59 -33.11 34.26
CA ILE A 204 -8.37 -32.23 33.10
C ILE A 204 -7.23 -32.74 32.22
N SER A 205 -6.10 -33.15 32.82
CA SER A 205 -4.99 -33.73 32.07
C SER A 205 -5.41 -35.02 31.33
N SER A 206 -6.21 -35.87 31.96
CA SER A 206 -6.75 -37.08 31.33
C SER A 206 -7.71 -36.77 30.19
N ASP A 207 -8.58 -35.77 30.36
CA ASP A 207 -9.57 -35.37 29.35
C ASP A 207 -8.87 -34.72 28.12
N ALA A 208 -7.86 -33.90 28.37
CA ALA A 208 -7.01 -33.34 27.32
C ALA A 208 -6.25 -34.43 26.55
N ALA A 209 -5.67 -35.42 27.29
CA ALA A 209 -4.96 -36.55 26.68
C ALA A 209 -5.89 -37.46 25.84
N LYS A 210 -7.20 -37.51 26.15
CA LYS A 210 -8.23 -38.21 25.37
C LYS A 210 -8.75 -37.42 24.16
N GLY A 211 -8.23 -36.20 23.93
CA GLY A 211 -8.55 -35.39 22.76
C GLY A 211 -9.58 -34.30 22.97
N GLN A 212 -10.00 -34.00 24.21
CA GLN A 212 -10.77 -32.81 24.47
C GLN A 212 -9.93 -31.57 24.13
N ARG A 213 -10.60 -30.52 23.63
CA ARG A 213 -9.92 -29.30 23.22
C ARG A 213 -9.28 -28.60 24.41
N PHE A 214 -7.95 -28.59 24.43
CA PHE A 214 -7.18 -28.00 25.51
C PHE A 214 -7.54 -26.53 25.74
N SER A 215 -7.77 -25.74 24.65
CA SER A 215 -8.13 -24.36 24.75
C SER A 215 -9.51 -24.10 25.40
N GLU A 216 -10.47 -25.02 25.24
CA GLU A 216 -11.76 -24.97 25.95
C GLU A 216 -11.58 -25.34 27.43
N LEU A 217 -10.84 -26.42 27.71
CA LEU A 217 -10.51 -26.80 29.09
C LEU A 217 -9.78 -25.65 29.82
N ALA A 218 -8.87 -24.95 29.13
CA ALA A 218 -8.17 -23.83 29.72
C ALA A 218 -9.12 -22.65 30.04
N ARG A 219 -10.00 -22.26 29.11
CA ARG A 219 -10.98 -21.22 29.36
C ARG A 219 -11.93 -21.49 30.51
N ASP A 220 -12.35 -22.75 30.61
CA ASP A 220 -13.38 -23.14 31.58
C ASP A 220 -12.80 -23.46 32.98
N ASN A 221 -11.51 -23.79 33.06
CA ASN A 221 -10.96 -24.36 34.30
C ASN A 221 -9.68 -23.72 34.81
N SER A 222 -8.93 -22.99 33.95
CA SER A 222 -7.62 -22.47 34.32
C SER A 222 -7.72 -21.18 35.13
N ASP A 223 -6.93 -21.12 36.20
CA ASP A 223 -6.74 -19.92 37.02
C ASP A 223 -5.58 -19.04 36.49
N ALA A 224 -4.92 -19.41 35.40
CA ALA A 224 -3.84 -18.62 34.77
C ALA A 224 -4.37 -17.44 34.00
N ASN A 225 -3.55 -16.40 33.87
CA ASN A 225 -3.88 -15.20 33.04
C ASN A 225 -4.09 -15.54 31.55
N THR A 226 -3.49 -16.61 31.07
CA THR A 226 -3.61 -17.14 29.70
C THR A 226 -4.95 -17.83 29.42
N ALA A 227 -5.74 -18.13 30.44
CA ALA A 227 -7.00 -18.86 30.33
C ALA A 227 -7.92 -18.34 29.25
N LYS A 228 -8.16 -17.01 29.21
CA LYS A 228 -9.02 -16.35 28.22
C LYS A 228 -8.51 -16.53 26.78
N ALA A 229 -7.20 -16.63 26.60
CA ALA A 229 -6.55 -16.90 25.31
C ALA A 229 -6.44 -18.42 25.01
N GLY A 230 -7.11 -19.28 25.82
CA GLY A 230 -7.07 -20.73 25.63
C GLY A 230 -5.80 -21.40 26.19
N GLY A 231 -5.09 -20.71 27.08
CA GLY A 231 -3.91 -21.21 27.76
C GLY A 231 -2.59 -21.05 27.01
N VAL A 232 -2.55 -20.33 25.88
CA VAL A 232 -1.34 -20.18 25.04
C VAL A 232 -0.22 -19.48 25.81
N LEU A 233 0.93 -20.15 25.97
CA LEU A 233 2.15 -19.62 26.60
C LEU A 233 3.13 -19.05 25.57
N GLY A 234 3.25 -19.68 24.39
CA GLY A 234 4.23 -19.32 23.38
C GLY A 234 5.33 -20.35 23.18
N SER A 235 6.48 -19.93 22.63
CA SER A 235 7.61 -20.82 22.33
C SER A 235 8.75 -20.69 23.31
N TYR A 236 9.39 -21.83 23.65
CA TYR A 236 10.50 -21.93 24.57
C TYR A 236 11.64 -22.73 23.95
N LYS A 237 12.87 -22.29 24.16
CA LYS A 237 14.09 -23.01 23.81
C LYS A 237 14.50 -23.89 25.00
N LYS A 238 15.41 -24.80 24.74
CA LYS A 238 16.03 -25.61 25.80
C LYS A 238 16.81 -24.69 26.76
N GLY A 239 16.50 -24.77 28.04
CA GLY A 239 17.05 -23.91 29.08
C GLY A 239 16.19 -22.70 29.45
N ASP A 240 15.12 -22.36 28.69
CA ASP A 240 14.20 -21.26 29.01
C ASP A 240 13.22 -21.66 30.13
N LEU A 241 12.93 -22.96 30.28
CA LEU A 241 11.99 -23.47 31.26
C LEU A 241 12.71 -23.97 32.52
N ALA A 242 12.03 -23.88 33.66
CA ALA A 242 12.51 -24.58 34.85
C ALA A 242 12.64 -26.10 34.57
N LYS A 243 13.67 -26.74 35.13
CA LYS A 243 14.06 -28.10 34.81
C LYS A 243 12.90 -29.11 34.84
N GLN A 244 12.01 -29.00 35.85
CA GLN A 244 10.85 -29.89 35.97
C GLN A 244 9.86 -29.79 34.78
N PHE A 245 9.69 -28.60 34.21
CA PHE A 245 8.83 -28.40 33.06
C PHE A 245 9.52 -28.88 31.80
N GLU A 246 10.81 -28.54 31.65
CA GLU A 246 11.60 -28.97 30.50
C GLU A 246 11.62 -30.50 30.38
N GLU A 247 11.92 -31.20 31.47
CA GLU A 247 11.90 -32.68 31.49
C GLU A 247 10.52 -33.29 31.17
N ALA A 248 9.44 -32.57 31.56
CA ALA A 248 8.08 -33.04 31.34
C ALA A 248 7.61 -32.86 29.89
N VAL A 249 8.03 -31.79 29.19
CA VAL A 249 7.50 -31.46 27.87
C VAL A 249 8.41 -31.86 26.71
N TRP A 250 9.75 -31.90 26.93
CA TRP A 250 10.72 -32.03 25.81
C TRP A 250 10.63 -33.34 25.04
N ASN A 251 10.22 -34.40 25.74
CA ASN A 251 10.07 -35.72 25.15
C ASN A 251 8.63 -36.05 24.69
N LEU A 252 7.70 -35.10 24.89
CA LEU A 252 6.34 -35.31 24.43
C LEU A 252 6.22 -35.03 22.94
N PRO A 253 5.41 -35.79 22.21
CA PRO A 253 5.08 -35.50 20.81
C PRO A 253 4.17 -34.29 20.74
N LYS A 254 4.06 -33.70 19.52
CA LYS A 254 3.05 -32.70 19.22
C LYS A 254 1.66 -33.16 19.65
N GLY A 255 0.94 -32.33 20.39
CA GLY A 255 -0.35 -32.66 21.00
C GLY A 255 -0.24 -33.38 22.35
N GLY A 256 0.96 -33.75 22.77
CA GLY A 256 1.18 -34.43 24.07
C GLY A 256 0.86 -33.51 25.26
N VAL A 257 0.26 -34.09 26.31
CA VAL A 257 -0.15 -33.38 27.52
C VAL A 257 0.56 -34.00 28.73
N THR A 258 1.10 -33.15 29.61
CA THR A 258 1.77 -33.61 30.83
C THR A 258 0.77 -34.13 31.86
N GLN A 259 1.23 -34.97 32.78
CA GLN A 259 0.56 -35.11 34.07
C GLN A 259 0.62 -33.75 34.81
N PRO A 260 -0.31 -33.49 35.77
CA PRO A 260 -0.26 -32.28 36.57
C PRO A 260 1.08 -32.15 37.31
N LEU A 261 1.76 -31.03 37.08
CA LEU A 261 3.03 -30.70 37.73
C LEU A 261 2.76 -29.83 38.94
N ARG A 262 3.27 -30.24 40.10
CA ARG A 262 3.12 -29.47 41.33
C ARG A 262 4.03 -28.25 41.32
N ILE A 263 3.44 -27.09 41.52
CA ILE A 263 4.14 -25.81 41.67
C ILE A 263 3.69 -25.13 42.97
N PRO A 264 4.38 -24.07 43.46
CA PRO A 264 4.00 -23.39 44.70
C PRO A 264 2.58 -22.86 44.70
N THR A 265 2.11 -22.37 43.54
CA THR A 265 0.79 -21.77 43.37
C THR A 265 -0.32 -22.77 43.05
N GLY A 266 -0.01 -24.04 42.74
CA GLY A 266 -1.03 -25.03 42.38
C GLY A 266 -0.52 -26.24 41.62
N PHE A 267 -1.31 -26.68 40.66
CA PHE A 267 -1.00 -27.73 39.70
C PHE A 267 -1.05 -27.20 38.29
N GLU A 268 0.02 -27.40 37.56
CA GLU A 268 0.14 -26.94 36.18
C GLU A 268 0.11 -28.12 35.21
N ILE A 269 -0.66 -28.01 34.16
CA ILE A 269 -0.77 -28.96 33.07
C ILE A 269 -0.27 -28.27 31.81
N LEU A 270 0.73 -28.85 31.15
CA LEU A 270 1.28 -28.32 29.91
C LEU A 270 0.88 -29.23 28.74
N LYS A 271 0.64 -28.58 27.61
CA LYS A 271 0.45 -29.24 26.31
C LYS A 271 1.49 -28.77 25.34
N VAL A 272 2.11 -29.68 24.61
CA VAL A 272 2.99 -29.40 23.49
C VAL A 272 2.13 -29.13 22.24
N ASP A 273 1.96 -27.90 21.88
CA ASP A 273 1.21 -27.52 20.66
C ASP A 273 2.00 -27.80 19.40
N ASP A 274 3.33 -27.54 19.44
CA ASP A 274 4.28 -27.93 18.41
C ASP A 274 5.67 -28.11 18.95
N HIS A 275 6.51 -28.89 18.23
CA HIS A 275 7.90 -29.16 18.61
C HIS A 275 8.78 -29.05 17.35
N THR A 276 9.47 -27.94 17.21
CA THR A 276 10.46 -27.72 16.16
C THR A 276 11.80 -28.27 16.59
N LYS A 277 12.34 -29.26 15.86
CA LYS A 277 13.66 -29.83 16.14
C LYS A 277 14.78 -28.93 15.68
N ALA A 278 15.91 -28.93 16.40
CA ALA A 278 17.12 -28.25 15.97
C ALA A 278 17.64 -28.83 14.65
N GLY A 279 18.22 -27.97 13.83
CA GLY A 279 18.87 -28.36 12.57
C GLY A 279 18.36 -27.60 11.35
N LEU A 280 18.68 -28.12 10.19
CA LEU A 280 18.26 -27.50 8.93
C LEU A 280 16.76 -27.70 8.72
N GLU A 281 16.04 -26.60 8.55
CA GLU A 281 14.61 -26.61 8.25
C GLU A 281 14.36 -27.27 6.90
N PRO A 282 13.40 -28.20 6.77
CA PRO A 282 13.06 -28.79 5.48
C PRO A 282 12.61 -27.74 4.46
N VAL A 283 13.01 -27.89 3.21
CA VAL A 283 12.65 -26.93 2.13
C VAL A 283 11.14 -26.74 1.99
N GLN A 284 10.35 -27.76 2.26
CA GLN A 284 8.89 -27.69 2.21
C GLN A 284 8.30 -26.73 3.26
N GLU A 285 8.93 -26.66 4.44
CA GLU A 285 8.53 -25.74 5.52
C GLU A 285 9.02 -24.31 5.22
N ALA A 286 10.26 -24.18 4.71
CA ALA A 286 10.86 -22.90 4.33
C ALA A 286 10.27 -22.30 3.03
N LYS A 287 9.48 -23.07 2.28
CA LYS A 287 9.01 -22.73 0.93
C LYS A 287 8.35 -21.36 0.86
N GLN A 288 7.42 -21.05 1.76
CA GLN A 288 6.68 -19.79 1.75
C GLN A 288 7.60 -18.58 2.01
N GLU A 289 8.56 -18.74 2.90
CA GLU A 289 9.55 -17.70 3.17
C GLU A 289 10.44 -17.47 1.95
N ILE A 290 10.91 -18.52 1.32
CA ILE A 290 11.73 -18.45 0.09
C ILE A 290 10.93 -17.81 -1.05
N GLU A 291 9.67 -18.17 -1.24
CA GLU A 291 8.81 -17.54 -2.24
C GLU A 291 8.68 -16.04 -1.99
N ASN A 292 8.50 -15.60 -0.75
CA ASN A 292 8.45 -14.19 -0.38
C ASN A 292 9.78 -13.47 -0.69
N GLN A 293 10.91 -14.12 -0.42
CA GLN A 293 12.24 -13.55 -0.71
C GLN A 293 12.51 -13.43 -2.23
N LEU A 294 12.06 -14.40 -3.01
CA LEU A 294 12.23 -14.41 -4.47
C LEU A 294 11.24 -13.52 -5.21
N TYR A 295 10.07 -13.25 -4.62
CA TYR A 295 8.99 -12.52 -5.27
C TYR A 295 9.38 -11.07 -5.59
N GLY A 296 9.92 -10.33 -4.63
CA GLY A 296 10.29 -8.93 -4.80
C GLY A 296 11.29 -8.67 -5.94
N PRO A 297 12.43 -9.38 -5.97
CA PRO A 297 13.40 -9.26 -7.06
C PRO A 297 12.85 -9.59 -8.45
N LYS A 298 11.85 -10.47 -8.55
CA LYS A 298 11.17 -10.78 -9.82
C LYS A 298 10.13 -9.74 -10.19
N LEU A 299 9.40 -9.23 -9.20
CA LEU A 299 8.33 -8.26 -9.42
C LEU A 299 8.88 -6.92 -9.93
N GLN A 300 9.95 -6.41 -9.33
CA GLN A 300 10.47 -5.07 -9.63
C GLN A 300 10.81 -4.84 -11.12
N PRO A 301 11.55 -5.70 -11.83
CA PRO A 301 11.85 -5.51 -13.25
C PRO A 301 10.61 -5.58 -14.13
N GLU A 302 9.66 -6.45 -13.79
CA GLU A 302 8.41 -6.59 -14.53
C GLU A 302 7.50 -5.36 -14.35
N VAL A 303 7.45 -4.80 -13.14
CA VAL A 303 6.76 -3.52 -12.90
C VAL A 303 7.38 -2.39 -13.70
N ARG A 304 8.72 -2.29 -13.77
CA ARG A 304 9.39 -1.28 -14.61
C ARG A 304 9.06 -1.46 -16.10
N THR A 305 9.03 -2.69 -16.56
CA THR A 305 8.67 -3.02 -17.94
C THR A 305 7.23 -2.59 -18.22
N PHE A 306 6.31 -2.91 -17.34
CA PHE A 306 4.90 -2.53 -17.43
C PHE A 306 4.71 -1.00 -17.43
N LEU A 307 5.33 -0.29 -16.50
CA LEU A 307 5.29 1.17 -16.45
C LEU A 307 5.87 1.81 -17.72
N THR A 308 6.97 1.25 -18.25
CA THR A 308 7.55 1.71 -19.52
C THR A 308 6.56 1.54 -20.68
N GLN A 309 5.78 0.45 -20.70
CA GLN A 309 4.75 0.24 -21.72
C GLN A 309 3.59 1.25 -21.57
N LEU A 310 3.11 1.50 -20.34
CA LEU A 310 2.11 2.51 -20.08
C LEU A 310 2.58 3.90 -20.53
N ARG A 311 3.82 4.26 -20.23
CA ARG A 311 4.42 5.54 -20.66
C ARG A 311 4.48 5.68 -22.18
N LYS A 312 4.89 4.63 -22.90
CA LYS A 312 4.95 4.65 -24.37
C LYS A 312 3.60 4.87 -25.03
N SER A 313 2.50 4.42 -24.42
CA SER A 313 1.15 4.62 -24.93
C SER A 313 0.51 5.93 -24.46
N ALA A 314 1.09 6.59 -23.48
CA ALA A 314 0.54 7.80 -22.89
C ALA A 314 1.00 9.07 -23.62
N PHE A 315 0.13 10.07 -23.60
CA PHE A 315 0.49 11.44 -23.97
C PHE A 315 1.13 12.13 -22.76
N LEU A 316 2.44 12.40 -22.87
CA LEU A 316 3.22 13.06 -21.82
C LEU A 316 3.81 14.37 -22.35
N GLN A 317 3.65 15.45 -21.57
CA GLN A 317 4.34 16.72 -21.79
C GLN A 317 4.93 17.21 -20.48
N ILE A 318 6.21 17.58 -20.51
CA ILE A 318 6.95 18.01 -19.31
C ILE A 318 7.54 19.40 -19.58
N LYS A 319 7.32 20.31 -18.64
CA LYS A 319 7.78 21.68 -18.73
C LYS A 319 9.31 21.75 -18.64
N PRO A 320 9.97 22.65 -19.40
CA PRO A 320 11.41 22.85 -19.28
C PRO A 320 11.83 23.15 -17.84
N GLY A 321 12.94 22.53 -17.40
CA GLY A 321 13.43 22.61 -16.03
C GLY A 321 13.02 21.44 -15.13
N TYR A 322 12.11 20.58 -15.57
CA TYR A 322 11.73 19.34 -14.87
C TYR A 322 12.21 18.11 -15.65
N VAL A 323 12.64 17.09 -14.93
CA VAL A 323 13.18 15.85 -15.51
C VAL A 323 12.37 14.66 -15.02
N ASP A 324 11.89 13.86 -15.96
CA ASP A 324 11.29 12.57 -15.69
C ASP A 324 12.36 11.47 -15.85
N THR A 325 12.84 10.93 -14.73
CA THR A 325 13.84 9.84 -14.73
C THR A 325 13.30 8.50 -15.22
N GLY A 326 11.97 8.39 -15.38
CA GLY A 326 11.29 7.19 -15.90
C GLY A 326 10.90 7.28 -17.37
N ALA A 327 11.32 8.32 -18.08
CA ALA A 327 10.96 8.54 -19.48
C ALA A 327 11.30 7.34 -20.36
N ALA A 328 10.34 6.91 -21.19
CA ALA A 328 10.57 5.82 -22.13
C ALA A 328 11.48 6.30 -23.29
N ALA A 329 12.42 5.46 -23.69
CA ALA A 329 13.35 5.80 -24.76
C ALA A 329 12.62 6.16 -26.07
N GLY A 330 12.96 7.29 -26.66
CA GLY A 330 12.38 7.78 -27.90
C GLY A 330 11.02 8.46 -27.78
N GLN A 331 10.47 8.61 -26.58
CA GLN A 331 9.22 9.31 -26.35
C GLN A 331 9.45 10.83 -26.39
N ASN A 332 8.63 11.55 -27.19
CA ASN A 332 8.66 13.00 -27.22
C ASN A 332 7.76 13.55 -26.09
N THR A 333 8.37 14.15 -25.08
CA THR A 333 7.67 14.78 -23.94
C THR A 333 7.76 16.30 -23.96
N THR A 334 8.08 16.89 -25.10
CA THR A 334 8.27 18.34 -25.25
C THR A 334 6.99 19.09 -24.88
N TRP A 335 7.13 20.07 -23.99
CA TRP A 335 6.04 20.95 -23.57
C TRP A 335 5.55 21.80 -24.74
N GLN A 336 4.25 21.80 -24.96
CA GLN A 336 3.57 22.73 -25.87
C GLN A 336 2.67 23.65 -25.05
N ASP A 337 2.93 24.94 -25.13
CA ASP A 337 2.11 25.94 -24.43
C ASP A 337 0.72 25.98 -25.08
N PRO A 338 -0.37 25.75 -24.35
CA PRO A 338 -1.72 25.87 -24.89
C PRO A 338 -2.05 27.26 -25.45
N ALA A 339 -1.43 28.30 -24.90
CA ALA A 339 -1.62 29.64 -25.36
C ALA A 339 -1.05 29.91 -26.79
N VAL A 340 -0.10 29.04 -27.22
CA VAL A 340 0.51 29.07 -28.55
C VAL A 340 -0.27 28.22 -29.57
N LEU A 341 -1.08 27.28 -29.08
CA LEU A 341 -1.95 26.45 -29.92
C LEU A 341 -3.05 27.39 -30.48
N LYS A 342 -2.83 27.93 -31.65
CA LYS A 342 -3.91 28.62 -32.40
C LYS A 342 -5.01 27.57 -32.61
N PRO A 343 -6.27 27.86 -32.27
CA PRO A 343 -7.35 26.97 -32.63
C PRO A 343 -7.31 26.83 -34.16
N GLU A 344 -7.23 25.58 -34.63
CA GLU A 344 -7.33 25.30 -36.05
C GLU A 344 -8.75 25.74 -36.46
N THR A 345 -8.86 26.97 -36.98
CA THR A 345 -10.13 27.51 -37.49
C THR A 345 -10.44 26.74 -38.76
N VAL A 346 -11.12 25.63 -38.62
CA VAL A 346 -11.66 24.90 -39.77
C VAL A 346 -12.73 25.79 -40.37
N THR A 347 -12.51 26.22 -41.59
CA THR A 347 -13.47 27.08 -42.28
C THR A 347 -14.76 26.27 -42.51
N LYS A 348 -15.90 26.98 -42.61
CA LYS A 348 -17.19 26.36 -42.90
C LYS A 348 -17.13 25.48 -44.17
N ALA A 349 -16.32 25.89 -45.17
CA ALA A 349 -16.09 25.12 -46.39
C ALA A 349 -15.34 23.80 -46.13
N GLU A 350 -14.35 23.75 -45.22
CA GLU A 350 -13.63 22.51 -44.84
C GLU A 350 -14.51 21.57 -44.05
N VAL A 351 -15.38 22.08 -43.16
CA VAL A 351 -16.36 21.26 -42.43
C VAL A 351 -17.37 20.64 -43.41
N GLU A 352 -17.84 21.44 -44.40
CA GLU A 352 -18.75 20.95 -45.42
C GLU A 352 -18.11 19.90 -46.34
N GLN A 353 -16.80 20.02 -46.65
CA GLN A 353 -16.06 18.99 -47.39
C GLN A 353 -15.85 17.69 -46.60
N LYS A 354 -15.59 17.77 -45.31
CA LYS A 354 -15.43 16.58 -44.46
C LYS A 354 -16.71 15.82 -44.19
N THR A 355 -17.87 16.47 -44.32
CA THR A 355 -19.17 15.86 -43.96
C THR A 355 -20.01 15.38 -45.13
N ARG A 356 -19.62 15.68 -46.40
CA ARG A 356 -20.35 15.17 -47.57
C ARG A 356 -20.04 13.70 -47.85
N HIS A 357 -21.01 12.87 -47.56
CA HIS A 357 -21.06 11.47 -48.02
C HIS A 357 -21.91 11.38 -49.29
N LYS A 358 -21.54 10.50 -50.21
CA LYS A 358 -22.43 10.16 -51.36
C LYS A 358 -23.77 9.74 -50.82
N ARG A 359 -24.83 10.29 -51.37
CA ARG A 359 -26.21 9.99 -50.99
C ARG A 359 -26.87 9.08 -52.03
N LEU A 360 -27.48 8.00 -51.60
CA LEU A 360 -28.33 7.17 -52.46
C LEU A 360 -29.69 7.84 -52.54
N LEU A 361 -30.19 8.05 -53.77
CA LEU A 361 -31.47 8.69 -54.01
C LEU A 361 -31.64 10.09 -53.36
N TRP A 362 -30.52 10.83 -53.25
CA TRP A 362 -30.51 12.21 -52.70
C TRP A 362 -30.87 12.34 -51.22
N VAL A 363 -31.30 11.28 -50.55
CA VAL A 363 -31.82 11.37 -49.18
C VAL A 363 -30.98 10.57 -48.16
N VAL A 364 -30.44 9.42 -48.50
CA VAL A 364 -29.74 8.55 -47.55
C VAL A 364 -28.23 8.59 -47.72
N PRO A 365 -27.44 8.95 -46.71
CA PRO A 365 -25.97 8.91 -46.77
C PRO A 365 -25.47 7.47 -46.81
N ILE A 366 -24.55 7.16 -47.74
CA ILE A 366 -23.92 5.84 -47.84
C ILE A 366 -22.71 5.81 -46.89
N PRO A 367 -22.70 4.93 -45.88
CA PRO A 367 -21.54 4.82 -44.97
C PRO A 367 -20.28 4.42 -45.75
N GLY A 368 -19.13 5.08 -45.41
CA GLY A 368 -17.83 4.73 -45.98
C GLY A 368 -17.46 5.42 -47.31
N THR A 369 -18.34 6.21 -47.93
CA THR A 369 -18.02 6.93 -49.17
C THR A 369 -17.73 8.39 -48.92
N LYS A 370 -16.52 8.87 -49.27
CA LYS A 370 -16.16 10.30 -49.28
C LYS A 370 -16.28 10.83 -50.70
N GLU A 371 -16.95 11.95 -50.88
CA GLU A 371 -17.00 12.67 -52.13
C GLU A 371 -15.87 13.74 -52.17
N THR A 372 -14.83 13.52 -52.99
CA THR A 372 -13.85 14.54 -53.28
C THR A 372 -14.48 15.52 -54.31
N VAL A 373 -14.88 16.68 -53.82
CA VAL A 373 -15.29 17.78 -54.72
C VAL A 373 -14.04 18.46 -55.21
N THR A 374 -13.60 18.14 -56.41
CA THR A 374 -12.66 18.94 -57.18
C THR A 374 -13.37 20.23 -57.57
N GLY A 375 -13.00 21.29 -56.85
CA GLY A 375 -13.49 22.63 -57.19
C GLY A 375 -12.93 23.10 -58.53
N ASN A 376 -13.79 23.14 -59.52
CA ASN A 376 -13.47 23.82 -60.78
C ASN A 376 -13.80 25.30 -60.58
N SER A 377 -12.76 26.12 -60.31
CA SER A 377 -12.86 27.57 -60.36
C SER A 377 -12.87 28.01 -61.80
N SER A 378 -14.05 28.13 -62.42
CA SER A 378 -14.20 28.91 -63.62
C SER A 378 -14.68 30.31 -63.26
N SER A 379 -13.80 31.24 -63.51
CA SER A 379 -14.01 32.69 -63.61
C SER A 379 -15.31 33.05 -64.30
N ARG A 380 -16.07 33.93 -63.72
CA ARG A 380 -16.60 35.15 -64.33
C ARG A 380 -17.05 36.15 -63.28
#